data_32846be51aabce2d5e5ff19a0b4854a8
#
_entry.id   32846be51aabce2d5e5ff19a0b4854a8
#
_cell.length_a   1.000
_cell.length_b   1.000
_cell.length_c   1.000
_cell.angle_alpha   90.00
_cell.angle_beta   90.00
_cell.angle_gamma   90.00
#
_symmetry.space_group_name_H-M   'P 1'
#
loop_
_entity.id
_entity.type
_entity.pdbx_description
1 polymer ?
#
loop_
_entity_poly.entity_id
_entity_poly.type
_entity_poly.pdbx_seq_one_letter_code
_entity_poly.pdbx_strand_id
1 'polypeptide(L)'
;MACICLYNGSIVVYLNLSKYLKMKKISLFVLTLFMVLNSQAQVSRPKLIVGLVVDQMRWDYLYFYQNEYGQGGLRRLLNEGFSFENTQINYAPTVTAIGHSSVFTGSVPALHGICGNSFWQDDQYVYCCTDTTVRSVGSDSKEGQMSPHRLLTTTIGDELRLATDFRSKVIGVALKDRAAILPAGHSANAAYWWDTSAGHFVSSSYYMDKLPEWVEKFNKDNHTAPNYNIKTSNEGVTMTFKMAEAALENEHLGQGKETDMLTVSISSTDAIGHQYSTRGKENHDVYMQLDKDLA
;
A
#
# COMPACT_ATOMS: atom_id res chain seq x y z
N MET A 1 49.50 31.51 23.25
CA MET A 1 50.74 31.62 24.03
C MET A 1 50.43 32.56 25.18
N ALA A 2 50.46 32.10 26.40
CA ALA A 2 50.29 32.96 27.59
C ALA A 2 51.68 33.45 28.00
N CYS A 3 51.86 34.77 28.08
CA CYS A 3 53.09 35.35 28.66
C CYS A 3 52.83 35.55 30.16
N ILE A 4 53.65 34.95 30.99
CA ILE A 4 53.69 35.17 32.44
C ILE A 4 54.79 36.14 32.70
N CYS A 5 54.51 37.31 33.25
CA CYS A 5 55.50 38.28 33.74
C CYS A 5 55.28 38.49 35.23
N LEU A 6 56.42 38.52 35.99
CA LEU A 6 56.45 38.92 37.38
C LEU A 6 56.68 40.45 37.43
N TYR A 7 55.75 41.19 38.00
CA TYR A 7 55.89 42.61 38.23
C TYR A 7 55.54 42.95 39.70
N ASN A 8 56.46 43.52 40.43
CA ASN A 8 56.30 43.88 41.86
C ASN A 8 55.68 42.73 42.76
N GLY A 9 56.22 41.51 42.58
CA GLY A 9 55.80 40.40 43.44
C GLY A 9 54.41 39.77 43.10
N SER A 10 53.79 40.24 42.06
CA SER A 10 52.49 39.71 41.59
C SER A 10 52.68 39.03 40.23
N ILE A 11 52.03 37.88 40.05
CA ILE A 11 51.95 37.17 38.76
C ILE A 11 50.85 37.81 37.90
N VAL A 12 51.29 38.43 36.80
CA VAL A 12 50.36 38.98 35.80
C VAL A 12 50.32 38.04 34.58
N VAL A 13 49.18 37.44 34.36
CA VAL A 13 48.92 36.59 33.20
C VAL A 13 48.27 37.42 32.09
N TYR A 14 49.03 37.68 31.04
CA TYR A 14 48.47 38.31 29.82
C TYR A 14 47.84 37.24 28.94
N LEU A 15 46.55 37.10 29.03
CA LEU A 15 45.76 36.33 28.06
C LEU A 15 45.52 37.19 26.81
N ASN A 16 45.97 36.71 25.65
CA ASN A 16 45.75 37.38 24.39
C ASN A 16 44.24 37.25 23.99
N LEU A 17 43.42 38.12 24.59
CA LEU A 17 41.95 38.14 24.47
C LEU A 17 41.52 38.20 23.00
N SER A 18 42.29 38.84 22.15
CA SER A 18 42.02 38.95 20.71
C SER A 18 42.11 37.60 19.98
N LYS A 19 43.12 36.77 20.32
CA LYS A 19 43.23 35.41 19.76
C LYS A 19 42.12 34.51 20.26
N TYR A 20 41.77 34.60 21.55
CA TYR A 20 40.70 33.80 22.14
C TYR A 20 39.32 34.14 21.54
N LEU A 21 39.03 35.42 21.31
CA LEU A 21 37.81 35.89 20.66
C LEU A 21 37.74 35.48 19.17
N LYS A 22 38.85 35.48 18.45
CA LYS A 22 38.96 34.97 17.08
C LYS A 22 38.69 33.48 17.02
N MET A 23 39.26 32.69 17.93
CA MET A 23 39.01 31.24 18.01
C MET A 23 37.55 30.93 18.32
N LYS A 24 36.92 31.62 19.26
CA LYS A 24 35.48 31.43 19.53
C LYS A 24 34.60 31.76 18.32
N LYS A 25 34.90 32.83 17.57
CA LYS A 25 34.17 33.19 16.35
C LYS A 25 34.32 32.13 15.26
N ILE A 26 35.54 31.58 15.08
CA ILE A 26 35.79 30.48 14.11
C ILE A 26 35.07 29.21 14.55
N SER A 27 35.13 28.85 15.83
CA SER A 27 34.41 27.67 16.36
C SER A 27 32.91 27.81 16.22
N LEU A 28 32.34 28.98 16.47
CA LEU A 28 30.93 29.25 16.28
C LEU A 28 30.51 29.16 14.80
N PHE A 29 31.37 29.71 13.90
CA PHE A 29 31.13 29.63 12.45
C PHE A 29 31.18 28.18 11.94
N VAL A 30 32.17 27.38 12.40
CA VAL A 30 32.28 25.96 12.05
C VAL A 30 31.08 25.18 12.57
N LEU A 31 30.61 25.48 13.80
CA LEU A 31 29.46 24.80 14.39
C LEU A 31 28.15 25.16 13.64
N THR A 32 27.96 26.43 13.27
CA THR A 32 26.81 26.84 12.45
C THR A 32 26.87 26.27 11.05
N LEU A 33 28.04 26.21 10.42
CA LEU A 33 28.21 25.58 9.10
C LEU A 33 27.89 24.09 9.17
N PHE A 34 28.31 23.40 10.23
CA PHE A 34 28.01 21.97 10.46
C PHE A 34 26.51 21.75 10.68
N MET A 35 25.80 22.61 11.41
CA MET A 35 24.33 22.53 11.57
C MET A 35 23.60 22.77 10.25
N VAL A 36 24.03 23.74 9.43
CA VAL A 36 23.43 24.03 8.12
C VAL A 36 23.65 22.86 7.13
N LEU A 37 24.85 22.24 7.14
CA LEU A 37 25.16 21.10 6.27
C LEU A 37 24.35 19.84 6.66
N ASN A 38 24.04 19.65 7.94
CA ASN A 38 23.21 18.54 8.39
C ASN A 38 21.70 18.76 8.15
N SER A 39 21.25 20.01 7.97
CA SER A 39 19.84 20.30 7.68
C SER A 39 19.41 19.98 6.23
N GLN A 40 20.35 19.66 5.35
CA GLN A 40 20.10 19.35 3.93
C GLN A 40 19.78 17.86 3.66
N ALA A 41 19.86 16.99 4.67
CA ALA A 41 19.66 15.55 4.50
C ALA A 41 18.18 15.10 4.70
N GLN A 42 17.22 15.97 4.46
CA GLN A 42 15.82 15.55 4.46
C GLN A 42 15.54 14.82 3.15
N VAL A 43 15.57 13.50 3.18
CA VAL A 43 15.08 12.67 2.08
C VAL A 43 13.64 13.09 1.80
N SER A 44 13.37 13.54 0.60
CA SER A 44 12.00 13.94 0.21
C SER A 44 11.09 12.71 0.34
N ARG A 45 10.08 12.81 1.18
CA ARG A 45 9.10 11.73 1.33
C ARG A 45 8.31 11.58 0.03
N PRO A 46 8.00 10.36 -0.39
CA PRO A 46 7.11 10.16 -1.54
C PRO A 46 5.76 10.80 -1.24
N LYS A 47 5.12 11.35 -2.24
CA LYS A 47 3.77 11.92 -2.11
C LYS A 47 2.70 10.84 -2.11
N LEU A 48 2.95 9.76 -2.83
CA LEU A 48 2.05 8.62 -2.99
C LEU A 48 2.86 7.33 -2.92
N ILE A 49 2.32 6.34 -2.23
CA ILE A 49 2.76 4.95 -2.27
C ILE A 49 1.65 4.13 -2.91
N VAL A 50 1.95 3.41 -3.99
CA VAL A 50 1.03 2.46 -4.59
C VAL A 50 1.52 1.05 -4.28
N GLY A 51 0.73 0.31 -3.50
CA GLY A 51 0.97 -1.10 -3.20
C GLY A 51 0.19 -1.98 -4.17
N LEU A 52 0.81 -2.44 -5.26
CA LEU A 52 0.18 -3.33 -6.23
C LEU A 52 0.49 -4.79 -5.91
N VAL A 53 -0.56 -5.60 -5.72
CA VAL A 53 -0.47 -7.05 -5.57
C VAL A 53 -1.10 -7.73 -6.78
N VAL A 54 -0.35 -8.63 -7.41
CA VAL A 54 -0.86 -9.49 -8.48
C VAL A 54 -1.09 -10.87 -7.88
N ASP A 55 -2.36 -11.20 -7.58
CA ASP A 55 -2.75 -12.43 -6.89
C ASP A 55 -2.40 -13.66 -7.73
N GLN A 56 -1.82 -14.71 -7.12
CA GLN A 56 -1.35 -15.94 -7.76
C GLN A 56 -0.26 -15.75 -8.83
N MET A 57 0.43 -14.60 -8.88
CA MET A 57 1.49 -14.39 -9.85
C MET A 57 2.72 -15.26 -9.52
N ARG A 58 3.11 -16.11 -10.44
CA ARG A 58 4.36 -16.85 -10.34
C ARG A 58 5.54 -15.96 -10.73
N TRP A 59 6.63 -16.09 -9.98
CA TRP A 59 7.87 -15.34 -10.24
C TRP A 59 8.39 -15.53 -11.69
N ASP A 60 8.31 -16.76 -12.21
CA ASP A 60 8.80 -17.07 -13.54
C ASP A 60 8.01 -16.42 -14.68
N TYR A 61 6.77 -15.95 -14.45
CA TYR A 61 6.00 -15.23 -15.47
C TYR A 61 6.63 -13.89 -15.87
N LEU A 62 7.36 -13.25 -14.97
CA LEU A 62 8.12 -12.03 -15.26
C LEU A 62 9.14 -12.25 -16.38
N TYR A 63 9.78 -13.42 -16.41
CA TYR A 63 10.82 -13.78 -17.38
C TYR A 63 10.29 -14.60 -18.55
N PHE A 64 9.30 -15.46 -18.29
CA PHE A 64 8.72 -16.32 -19.31
C PHE A 64 8.05 -15.52 -20.43
N TYR A 65 7.33 -14.46 -20.08
CA TYR A 65 6.64 -13.58 -21.02
C TYR A 65 7.40 -12.28 -21.33
N GLN A 66 8.65 -12.11 -20.88
CA GLN A 66 9.38 -10.84 -20.95
C GLN A 66 9.51 -10.25 -22.37
N ASN A 67 9.54 -11.09 -23.42
CA ASN A 67 9.64 -10.63 -24.82
C ASN A 67 8.32 -10.09 -25.37
N GLU A 68 7.21 -10.39 -24.71
CA GLU A 68 5.86 -10.00 -25.12
C GLU A 68 5.35 -8.77 -24.36
N TYR A 69 5.91 -8.51 -23.16
CA TYR A 69 5.58 -7.31 -22.39
C TYR A 69 5.97 -6.02 -23.09
N GLY A 70 5.10 -5.01 -23.00
CA GLY A 70 5.36 -3.65 -23.44
C GLY A 70 6.49 -2.96 -22.67
N GLN A 71 6.93 -1.80 -23.14
CA GLN A 71 8.01 -1.07 -22.48
C GLN A 71 7.56 -0.34 -21.20
N GLY A 72 6.26 -0.01 -21.07
CA GLY A 72 5.72 0.80 -19.97
C GLY A 72 5.30 0.01 -18.74
N GLY A 73 4.97 -1.27 -18.89
CA GLY A 73 4.40 -2.11 -17.82
C GLY A 73 5.45 -2.88 -17.01
N LEU A 74 5.30 -4.20 -16.94
CA LEU A 74 6.16 -5.07 -16.13
C LEU A 74 7.64 -4.96 -16.51
N ARG A 75 7.95 -4.80 -17.79
CA ARG A 75 9.33 -4.60 -18.25
C ARG A 75 9.97 -3.34 -17.69
N ARG A 76 9.21 -2.24 -17.59
CA ARG A 76 9.68 -1.00 -16.97
C ARG A 76 10.02 -1.22 -15.50
N LEU A 77 9.14 -1.92 -14.75
CA LEU A 77 9.38 -2.23 -13.35
C LEU A 77 10.65 -3.07 -13.15
N LEU A 78 10.90 -4.05 -14.03
CA LEU A 78 12.12 -4.86 -13.99
C LEU A 78 13.38 -4.08 -14.33
N ASN A 79 13.32 -3.15 -15.28
CA ASN A 79 14.49 -2.42 -15.78
C ASN A 79 14.84 -1.19 -14.94
N GLU A 80 13.84 -0.49 -14.40
CA GLU A 80 13.99 0.78 -13.68
C GLU A 80 13.82 0.62 -12.17
N GLY A 81 13.22 -0.50 -11.73
CA GLY A 81 12.94 -0.81 -10.34
C GLY A 81 14.04 -1.63 -9.67
N PHE A 82 13.76 -2.05 -8.44
CA PHE A 82 14.59 -2.97 -7.67
C PHE A 82 13.84 -4.29 -7.44
N SER A 83 14.44 -5.43 -7.82
CA SER A 83 13.86 -6.76 -7.66
C SER A 83 14.47 -7.50 -6.45
N PHE A 84 13.61 -7.99 -5.57
CA PHE A 84 13.99 -8.89 -4.49
C PHE A 84 13.93 -10.34 -4.99
N GLU A 85 15.03 -10.86 -5.50
CA GLU A 85 15.05 -12.18 -6.16
C GLU A 85 15.06 -13.39 -5.20
N ASN A 86 15.34 -13.16 -3.92
CA ASN A 86 15.40 -14.22 -2.90
C ASN A 86 14.37 -14.02 -1.78
N THR A 87 13.18 -13.57 -2.14
CA THR A 87 12.07 -13.44 -1.18
C THR A 87 11.44 -14.80 -0.92
N GLN A 88 11.35 -15.21 0.35
CA GLN A 88 10.77 -16.47 0.78
C GLN A 88 9.51 -16.24 1.60
N ILE A 89 8.46 -17.01 1.32
CA ILE A 89 7.25 -17.09 2.15
C ILE A 89 7.49 -18.18 3.21
N ASN A 90 7.40 -17.81 4.48
CA ASN A 90 7.71 -18.69 5.62
C ASN A 90 6.45 -19.22 6.34
N TYR A 91 5.31 -19.21 5.68
CA TYR A 91 4.03 -19.71 6.20
C TYR A 91 3.27 -20.51 5.14
N ALA A 92 2.30 -21.31 5.58
CA ALA A 92 1.35 -22.04 4.76
C ALA A 92 -0.02 -22.09 5.47
N PRO A 93 -1.13 -22.17 4.69
CA PRO A 93 -1.23 -22.11 3.24
C PRO A 93 -1.01 -20.70 2.67
N THR A 94 -0.65 -20.61 1.38
CA THR A 94 -0.42 -19.35 0.68
C THR A 94 -1.67 -18.90 -0.07
N VAL A 95 -2.75 -18.60 0.68
CA VAL A 95 -4.02 -18.14 0.10
C VAL A 95 -4.13 -16.60 0.17
N THR A 96 -5.06 -16.03 -0.61
CA THR A 96 -5.21 -14.58 -0.78
C THR A 96 -5.20 -13.80 0.54
N ALA A 97 -6.05 -14.16 1.50
CA ALA A 97 -6.18 -13.41 2.75
C ALA A 97 -4.87 -13.38 3.55
N ILE A 98 -4.20 -14.54 3.68
CA ILE A 98 -2.93 -14.63 4.40
C ILE A 98 -1.85 -13.82 3.71
N GLY A 99 -1.71 -13.99 2.38
CA GLY A 99 -0.68 -13.31 1.60
C GLY A 99 -0.80 -11.79 1.67
N HIS A 100 -2.00 -11.27 1.44
CA HIS A 100 -2.26 -9.83 1.50
C HIS A 100 -2.03 -9.27 2.91
N SER A 101 -2.53 -9.96 3.96
CA SER A 101 -2.26 -9.55 5.34
C SER A 101 -0.77 -9.54 5.64
N SER A 102 -0.04 -10.61 5.29
CA SER A 102 1.38 -10.74 5.61
C SER A 102 2.24 -9.66 4.93
N VAL A 103 1.95 -9.34 3.65
CA VAL A 103 2.68 -8.31 2.90
C VAL A 103 2.48 -6.93 3.53
N PHE A 104 1.23 -6.58 3.87
CA PHE A 104 0.91 -5.23 4.34
C PHE A 104 1.06 -5.02 5.86
N THR A 105 1.16 -6.10 6.64
CA THR A 105 1.48 -6.02 8.08
C THR A 105 2.97 -6.26 8.38
N GLY A 106 3.73 -6.81 7.42
CA GLY A 106 5.10 -7.25 7.64
C GLY A 106 5.21 -8.40 8.65
N SER A 107 4.11 -9.16 8.88
CA SER A 107 4.04 -10.21 9.90
C SER A 107 3.52 -11.54 9.33
N VAL A 108 3.27 -12.50 10.17
CA VAL A 108 2.86 -13.87 9.80
C VAL A 108 1.50 -14.21 10.41
N PRO A 109 0.79 -15.24 9.94
CA PRO A 109 -0.54 -15.63 10.43
C PRO A 109 -0.66 -15.73 11.95
N ALA A 110 0.37 -16.24 12.62
CA ALA A 110 0.40 -16.36 14.08
C ALA A 110 0.34 -15.00 14.82
N LEU A 111 0.70 -13.90 14.15
CA LEU A 111 0.68 -12.55 14.71
C LEU A 111 -0.51 -11.75 14.21
N HIS A 112 -0.74 -11.75 12.89
CA HIS A 112 -1.84 -10.94 12.34
C HIS A 112 -3.21 -11.62 12.39
N GLY A 113 -3.31 -12.89 12.83
CA GLY A 113 -4.56 -13.58 13.12
C GLY A 113 -5.32 -14.13 11.90
N ILE A 114 -4.93 -13.78 10.68
CA ILE A 114 -5.59 -14.27 9.45
C ILE A 114 -4.95 -15.59 9.04
N CYS A 115 -5.60 -16.70 9.36
CA CYS A 115 -5.07 -18.05 9.14
C CYS A 115 -5.55 -18.70 7.83
N GLY A 116 -6.44 -18.06 7.08
CA GLY A 116 -7.01 -18.56 5.84
C GLY A 116 -7.96 -17.56 5.20
N ASN A 117 -8.50 -17.86 4.03
CA ASN A 117 -9.68 -17.14 3.52
C ASN A 117 -10.89 -17.42 4.43
N SER A 118 -11.00 -18.64 4.93
CA SER A 118 -11.90 -19.03 6.02
C SER A 118 -11.14 -19.94 6.98
N PHE A 119 -11.45 -19.86 8.26
CA PHE A 119 -10.78 -20.63 9.32
C PHE A 119 -11.68 -20.79 10.54
N TRP A 120 -11.28 -21.66 11.46
CA TRP A 120 -11.97 -21.83 12.73
C TRP A 120 -11.52 -20.78 13.73
N GLN A 121 -12.48 -20.10 14.34
CA GLN A 121 -12.29 -19.15 15.43
C GLN A 121 -13.44 -19.33 16.43
N ASP A 122 -13.11 -19.56 17.70
CA ASP A 122 -14.09 -19.74 18.79
C ASP A 122 -15.20 -20.75 18.43
N ASP A 123 -14.78 -21.94 17.96
CA ASP A 123 -15.65 -23.04 17.51
C ASP A 123 -16.59 -22.73 16.33
N GLN A 124 -16.34 -21.61 15.63
CA GLN A 124 -17.07 -21.22 14.43
C GLN A 124 -16.17 -21.20 13.21
N TYR A 125 -16.67 -21.70 12.08
CA TYR A 125 -15.99 -21.55 10.80
C TYR A 125 -16.36 -20.21 10.19
N VAL A 126 -15.41 -19.29 10.18
CA VAL A 126 -15.62 -17.88 9.80
C VAL A 126 -14.85 -17.53 8.53
N TYR A 127 -15.41 -16.65 7.72
CA TYR A 127 -14.69 -16.01 6.63
C TYR A 127 -13.90 -14.80 7.17
N CYS A 128 -12.68 -14.59 6.68
CA CYS A 128 -11.69 -13.65 7.24
C CYS A 128 -12.17 -12.21 7.39
N CYS A 129 -13.07 -11.74 6.54
CA CYS A 129 -13.59 -10.37 6.58
C CYS A 129 -15.06 -10.25 7.00
N THR A 130 -15.80 -11.38 7.14
CA THR A 130 -17.23 -11.31 7.51
C THR A 130 -17.43 -10.56 8.82
N ASP A 131 -18.29 -9.54 8.77
CA ASP A 131 -18.67 -8.73 9.92
C ASP A 131 -20.17 -8.43 9.85
N THR A 132 -20.96 -9.07 10.73
CA THR A 132 -22.41 -8.91 10.79
C THR A 132 -22.85 -7.63 11.52
N THR A 133 -21.91 -6.89 12.10
CA THR A 133 -22.19 -5.61 12.78
C THR A 133 -22.23 -4.43 11.81
N VAL A 134 -21.78 -4.65 10.58
CA VAL A 134 -21.77 -3.65 9.51
C VAL A 134 -22.75 -4.02 8.40
N ARG A 135 -23.14 -3.03 7.60
CA ARG A 135 -24.02 -3.20 6.45
C ARG A 135 -23.31 -2.94 5.13
N SER A 136 -23.85 -3.47 4.06
CA SER A 136 -23.40 -3.12 2.71
C SER A 136 -23.68 -1.66 2.40
N VAL A 137 -22.76 -1.03 1.67
CA VAL A 137 -22.89 0.33 1.16
C VAL A 137 -22.71 0.29 -0.35
N GLY A 138 -23.76 0.65 -1.07
CA GLY A 138 -23.81 0.63 -2.53
C GLY A 138 -24.63 -0.52 -3.12
N SER A 139 -25.05 -1.52 -2.33
CA SER A 139 -25.97 -2.56 -2.78
C SER A 139 -26.82 -3.08 -1.62
N ASP A 140 -27.89 -3.81 -1.95
CA ASP A 140 -28.76 -4.49 -0.99
C ASP A 140 -28.28 -5.91 -0.65
N SER A 141 -27.17 -6.34 -1.22
CA SER A 141 -26.59 -7.65 -0.98
C SER A 141 -25.89 -7.72 0.39
N LYS A 142 -25.41 -8.91 0.77
CA LYS A 142 -24.56 -9.09 1.96
C LYS A 142 -23.07 -8.96 1.65
N GLU A 143 -22.69 -8.72 0.39
CA GLU A 143 -21.29 -8.66 -0.03
C GLU A 143 -20.48 -7.51 0.62
N GLY A 144 -21.17 -6.49 1.13
CA GLY A 144 -20.54 -5.40 1.88
C GLY A 144 -20.56 -5.58 3.40
N GLN A 145 -21.06 -6.70 3.95
CA GLN A 145 -20.98 -7.00 5.39
C GLN A 145 -19.58 -7.51 5.76
N MET A 146 -18.57 -6.67 5.51
CA MET A 146 -17.15 -7.01 5.63
C MET A 146 -16.38 -5.90 6.33
N SER A 147 -15.38 -6.28 7.12
CA SER A 147 -14.45 -5.35 7.78
C SER A 147 -13.12 -6.04 8.09
N PRO A 148 -12.06 -5.29 8.47
CA PRO A 148 -10.78 -5.86 8.89
C PRO A 148 -10.77 -6.34 10.35
N HIS A 149 -11.91 -6.45 11.04
CA HIS A 149 -11.97 -6.66 12.51
C HIS A 149 -11.22 -7.91 13.01
N ARG A 150 -10.99 -8.92 12.16
CA ARG A 150 -10.21 -10.12 12.52
C ARG A 150 -8.70 -9.96 12.29
N LEU A 151 -8.26 -8.89 11.67
CA LEU A 151 -6.85 -8.57 11.56
C LEU A 151 -6.36 -8.08 12.93
N LEU A 152 -5.40 -8.75 13.54
CA LEU A 152 -4.96 -8.45 14.92
C LEU A 152 -3.76 -7.50 14.99
N THR A 153 -3.21 -7.11 13.86
CA THR A 153 -2.06 -6.20 13.76
C THR A 153 -2.40 -5.01 12.87
N THR A 154 -1.69 -3.92 13.04
CA THR A 154 -1.74 -2.78 12.14
C THR A 154 -1.10 -3.11 10.80
N THR A 155 -1.56 -2.46 9.74
CA THR A 155 -0.90 -2.46 8.42
C THR A 155 0.06 -1.28 8.30
N ILE A 156 0.92 -1.30 7.28
CA ILE A 156 1.74 -0.13 6.94
C ILE A 156 0.87 1.11 6.64
N GLY A 157 -0.34 0.93 6.12
CA GLY A 157 -1.32 2.00 5.94
C GLY A 157 -1.82 2.58 7.27
N ASP A 158 -2.09 1.71 8.25
CA ASP A 158 -2.46 2.14 9.60
C ASP A 158 -1.34 2.93 10.26
N GLU A 159 -0.10 2.43 10.20
CA GLU A 159 1.08 3.09 10.75
C GLU A 159 1.35 4.44 10.05
N LEU A 160 1.15 4.53 8.74
CA LEU A 160 1.25 5.78 7.99
C LEU A 160 0.24 6.81 8.50
N ARG A 161 -1.01 6.40 8.72
CA ARG A 161 -2.05 7.28 9.26
C ARG A 161 -1.73 7.73 10.69
N LEU A 162 -1.30 6.81 11.54
CA LEU A 162 -0.86 7.13 12.90
C LEU A 162 0.31 8.12 12.91
N ALA A 163 1.32 7.88 12.09
CA ALA A 163 2.52 8.74 11.99
C ALA A 163 2.21 10.16 11.46
N THR A 164 1.07 10.35 10.81
CA THR A 164 0.63 11.62 10.24
C THR A 164 -0.58 12.23 10.97
N ASP A 165 -0.91 11.77 12.18
CA ASP A 165 -2.12 12.17 12.91
C ASP A 165 -3.38 12.07 12.03
N PHE A 166 -3.53 10.98 11.31
CA PHE A 166 -4.63 10.66 10.39
C PHE A 166 -4.81 11.65 9.20
N ARG A 167 -3.77 12.41 8.85
CA ARG A 167 -3.82 13.32 7.68
C ARG A 167 -3.57 12.60 6.36
N SER A 168 -2.82 11.50 6.36
CA SER A 168 -2.65 10.63 5.20
C SER A 168 -3.95 9.96 4.81
N LYS A 169 -4.18 9.78 3.52
CA LYS A 169 -5.25 8.94 3.00
C LYS A 169 -4.73 7.55 2.66
N VAL A 170 -5.52 6.54 3.01
CA VAL A 170 -5.28 5.14 2.66
C VAL A 170 -6.55 4.58 2.03
N ILE A 171 -6.45 4.04 0.81
CA ILE A 171 -7.58 3.48 0.07
C ILE A 171 -7.19 2.11 -0.49
N GLY A 172 -8.08 1.13 -0.36
CA GLY A 172 -7.94 -0.20 -0.92
C GLY A 172 -8.89 -0.47 -2.08
N VAL A 173 -8.39 -1.07 -3.16
CA VAL A 173 -9.18 -1.42 -4.35
C VAL A 173 -8.84 -2.84 -4.81
N ALA A 174 -9.86 -3.68 -4.96
CA ALA A 174 -9.74 -5.02 -5.56
C ALA A 174 -11.10 -5.54 -6.02
N LEU A 175 -11.13 -6.63 -6.78
CA LEU A 175 -12.39 -7.34 -7.04
C LEU A 175 -12.80 -8.28 -5.90
N LYS A 176 -11.84 -8.73 -5.07
CA LYS A 176 -12.11 -9.53 -3.86
C LYS A 176 -12.12 -8.61 -2.64
N ASP A 177 -13.14 -8.71 -1.80
CA ASP A 177 -13.28 -7.99 -0.53
C ASP A 177 -12.01 -8.05 0.34
N ARG A 178 -11.53 -9.27 0.66
CA ARG A 178 -10.33 -9.50 1.46
C ARG A 178 -9.05 -8.89 0.89
N ALA A 179 -8.98 -8.78 -0.43
CA ALA A 179 -7.83 -8.21 -1.12
C ALA A 179 -7.87 -6.67 -1.17
N ALA A 180 -9.03 -6.05 -0.95
CA ALA A 180 -9.17 -4.61 -0.76
C ALA A 180 -9.02 -4.23 0.73
N ILE A 181 -9.69 -4.98 1.61
CA ILE A 181 -9.85 -4.67 3.03
C ILE A 181 -8.55 -4.91 3.83
N LEU A 182 -7.95 -6.10 3.70
CA LEU A 182 -6.81 -6.49 4.54
C LEU A 182 -5.55 -5.65 4.27
N PRO A 183 -5.21 -5.30 3.01
CA PRO A 183 -4.13 -4.35 2.73
C PRO A 183 -4.41 -2.93 3.23
N ALA A 184 -5.65 -2.47 3.14
CA ALA A 184 -6.04 -1.14 3.58
C ALA A 184 -5.94 -0.97 5.11
N GLY A 185 -6.24 -2.03 5.86
CA GLY A 185 -6.14 -2.04 7.31
C GLY A 185 -7.33 -1.44 8.03
N HIS A 186 -7.14 -1.16 9.33
CA HIS A 186 -8.19 -0.72 10.24
C HIS A 186 -8.59 0.74 10.07
N SER A 187 -7.63 1.59 9.77
CA SER A 187 -7.81 3.04 9.75
C SER A 187 -7.97 3.62 8.35
N ALA A 188 -8.12 2.78 7.32
CA ALA A 188 -8.28 3.23 5.95
C ALA A 188 -9.46 4.19 5.77
N ASN A 189 -9.34 5.14 4.86
CA ASN A 189 -10.42 6.05 4.48
C ASN A 189 -11.52 5.34 3.72
N ALA A 190 -11.13 4.33 2.90
CA ALA A 190 -12.06 3.51 2.14
C ALA A 190 -11.41 2.19 1.72
N ALA A 191 -12.25 1.18 1.51
CA ALA A 191 -11.94 0.00 0.72
C ALA A 191 -13.12 -0.28 -0.22
N TYR A 192 -12.81 -0.56 -1.48
CA TYR A 192 -13.81 -0.83 -2.52
C TYR A 192 -13.57 -2.20 -3.13
N TRP A 193 -14.62 -3.00 -3.24
CA TRP A 193 -14.57 -4.32 -3.87
C TRP A 193 -15.81 -4.59 -4.70
N TRP A 194 -15.72 -5.62 -5.54
CA TRP A 194 -16.75 -5.92 -6.51
C TRP A 194 -17.84 -6.81 -5.92
N ASP A 195 -19.07 -6.34 -5.96
CA ASP A 195 -20.27 -7.15 -5.72
C ASP A 195 -20.70 -7.80 -7.04
N THR A 196 -20.50 -9.10 -7.15
CA THR A 196 -20.86 -9.84 -8.36
C THR A 196 -22.38 -9.89 -8.57
N SER A 197 -23.17 -9.90 -7.49
CA SER A 197 -24.63 -9.93 -7.58
C SER A 197 -25.21 -8.60 -8.08
N ALA A 198 -24.58 -7.49 -7.74
CA ALA A 198 -24.98 -6.16 -8.18
C ALA A 198 -24.28 -5.74 -9.49
N GLY A 199 -23.11 -6.30 -9.79
CA GLY A 199 -22.34 -6.00 -10.99
C GLY A 199 -21.60 -4.67 -10.93
N HIS A 200 -21.19 -4.22 -9.73
CA HIS A 200 -20.46 -2.97 -9.53
C HIS A 200 -19.68 -2.96 -8.21
N PHE A 201 -18.87 -1.93 -7.96
CA PHE A 201 -18.13 -1.76 -6.71
C PHE A 201 -19.02 -1.33 -5.55
N VAL A 202 -18.73 -1.89 -4.39
CA VAL A 202 -19.38 -1.61 -3.11
C VAL A 202 -18.35 -1.33 -2.03
N SER A 203 -18.83 -0.93 -0.86
CA SER A 203 -18.07 -0.78 0.36
C SER A 203 -18.88 -1.29 1.56
N SER A 204 -18.44 -0.95 2.74
CA SER A 204 -19.04 -1.32 4.02
C SER A 204 -19.30 -0.08 4.88
N SER A 205 -20.31 -0.16 5.75
CA SER A 205 -20.54 0.86 6.76
C SER A 205 -19.41 0.94 7.80
N TYR A 206 -18.42 0.05 7.76
CA TYR A 206 -17.16 0.19 8.48
C TYR A 206 -16.40 1.44 8.05
N TYR A 207 -16.41 1.74 6.74
CA TYR A 207 -15.65 2.86 6.17
C TYR A 207 -16.51 4.11 5.94
N MET A 208 -17.77 3.95 5.55
CA MET A 208 -18.63 5.06 5.13
C MET A 208 -20.12 4.72 5.24
N ASP A 209 -20.96 5.75 5.41
CA ASP A 209 -22.41 5.58 5.46
C ASP A 209 -23.08 5.48 4.09
N LYS A 210 -22.47 6.10 3.07
CA LYS A 210 -22.91 6.06 1.66
C LYS A 210 -21.71 6.13 0.73
N LEU A 211 -21.85 5.62 -0.49
CA LEU A 211 -20.80 5.78 -1.50
C LEU A 211 -20.61 7.27 -1.83
N PRO A 212 -19.37 7.73 -2.06
CA PRO A 212 -19.11 9.03 -2.65
C PRO A 212 -19.75 9.17 -4.02
N GLU A 213 -20.16 10.38 -4.40
CA GLU A 213 -20.80 10.66 -5.70
C GLU A 213 -19.94 10.18 -6.90
N TRP A 214 -18.64 10.28 -6.78
CA TRP A 214 -17.74 9.81 -7.83
C TRP A 214 -17.78 8.27 -7.99
N VAL A 215 -17.96 7.52 -6.90
CA VAL A 215 -18.13 6.05 -6.95
C VAL A 215 -19.49 5.67 -7.55
N GLU A 216 -20.55 6.37 -7.17
CA GLU A 216 -21.88 6.15 -7.75
C GLU A 216 -21.87 6.41 -9.28
N LYS A 217 -21.21 7.50 -9.70
CA LYS A 217 -21.01 7.81 -11.12
C LYS A 217 -20.15 6.74 -11.80
N PHE A 218 -19.04 6.35 -11.19
CA PHE A 218 -18.18 5.29 -11.72
C PHE A 218 -18.96 3.99 -11.94
N ASN A 219 -19.74 3.56 -10.95
CA ASN A 219 -20.57 2.36 -11.01
C ASN A 219 -21.64 2.44 -12.11
N LYS A 220 -22.22 3.62 -12.32
CA LYS A 220 -23.18 3.83 -13.41
C LYS A 220 -22.55 3.64 -14.78
N ASP A 221 -21.30 4.11 -14.94
CA ASP A 221 -20.59 4.10 -16.22
C ASP A 221 -19.84 2.77 -16.46
N ASN A 222 -19.53 2.01 -15.40
CA ASN A 222 -18.68 0.82 -15.42
C ASN A 222 -19.31 -0.36 -14.66
N HIS A 223 -20.52 -0.76 -15.00
CA HIS A 223 -21.19 -1.92 -14.41
C HIS A 223 -21.24 -3.11 -15.38
N THR A 224 -21.44 -4.29 -14.83
CA THR A 224 -21.75 -5.50 -15.63
C THR A 224 -23.19 -5.96 -15.40
N ALA A 225 -23.63 -6.94 -16.18
CA ALA A 225 -24.85 -7.65 -15.85
C ALA A 225 -24.74 -8.29 -14.44
N PRO A 226 -25.82 -8.28 -13.65
CA PRO A 226 -25.85 -8.99 -12.37
C PRO A 226 -25.42 -10.45 -12.52
N ASN A 227 -24.63 -10.95 -11.55
CA ASN A 227 -24.06 -12.30 -11.52
C ASN A 227 -23.06 -12.63 -12.64
N TYR A 228 -22.62 -11.64 -13.43
CA TYR A 228 -21.49 -11.84 -14.32
C TYR A 228 -20.19 -11.88 -13.52
N ASN A 229 -19.45 -12.99 -13.61
CA ASN A 229 -18.20 -13.16 -12.87
C ASN A 229 -17.02 -12.49 -13.61
N ILE A 230 -16.92 -11.19 -13.49
CA ILE A 230 -15.82 -10.40 -14.07
C ILE A 230 -14.42 -10.85 -13.61
N LYS A 231 -14.32 -11.49 -12.44
CA LYS A 231 -13.05 -11.98 -11.88
C LYS A 231 -12.38 -13.02 -12.77
N THR A 232 -13.14 -13.76 -13.56
CA THR A 232 -12.63 -14.78 -14.48
C THR A 232 -12.42 -14.27 -15.91
N SER A 233 -12.29 -12.96 -16.08
CA SER A 233 -12.06 -12.32 -17.37
C SER A 233 -10.93 -11.29 -17.30
N ASN A 234 -10.35 -10.97 -18.47
CA ASN A 234 -9.35 -9.90 -18.60
C ASN A 234 -9.94 -8.51 -18.28
N GLU A 235 -11.25 -8.33 -18.47
CA GLU A 235 -11.95 -7.10 -18.10
C GLU A 235 -11.84 -6.79 -16.61
N GLY A 236 -11.69 -7.83 -15.76
CA GLY A 236 -11.50 -7.64 -14.33
C GLY A 236 -10.20 -6.95 -13.97
N VAL A 237 -9.13 -7.17 -14.75
CA VAL A 237 -7.87 -6.41 -14.61
C VAL A 237 -8.12 -4.95 -14.91
N THR A 238 -8.65 -4.65 -16.08
CA THR A 238 -8.94 -3.28 -16.53
C THR A 238 -9.92 -2.56 -15.58
N MET A 239 -10.94 -3.26 -15.09
CA MET A 239 -11.90 -2.69 -14.15
C MET A 239 -11.26 -2.32 -12.81
N THR A 240 -10.32 -3.13 -12.35
CA THR A 240 -9.57 -2.84 -11.11
C THR A 240 -8.70 -1.59 -11.27
N PHE A 241 -7.96 -1.46 -12.38
CA PHE A 241 -7.14 -0.28 -12.65
C PHE A 241 -8.00 0.98 -12.82
N LYS A 242 -9.08 0.91 -13.59
CA LYS A 242 -10.01 2.04 -13.73
C LYS A 242 -10.55 2.55 -12.40
N MET A 243 -10.92 1.63 -11.48
CA MET A 243 -11.38 2.03 -10.15
C MET A 243 -10.25 2.62 -9.31
N ALA A 244 -9.03 2.09 -9.41
CA ALA A 244 -7.86 2.61 -8.73
C ALA A 244 -7.49 4.02 -9.23
N GLU A 245 -7.51 4.25 -10.54
CA GLU A 245 -7.31 5.57 -11.17
C GLU A 245 -8.40 6.56 -10.74
N ALA A 246 -9.67 6.14 -10.78
CA ALA A 246 -10.77 6.98 -10.32
C ALA A 246 -10.62 7.37 -8.84
N ALA A 247 -10.19 6.45 -7.98
CA ALA A 247 -9.90 6.75 -6.58
C ALA A 247 -8.71 7.71 -6.43
N LEU A 248 -7.63 7.50 -7.20
CA LEU A 248 -6.46 8.37 -7.22
C LEU A 248 -6.84 9.83 -7.55
N GLU A 249 -7.63 10.02 -8.61
CA GLU A 249 -8.02 11.33 -9.12
C GLU A 249 -9.02 12.03 -8.19
N ASN A 250 -10.13 11.36 -7.86
CA ASN A 250 -11.22 11.99 -7.12
C ASN A 250 -10.89 12.21 -5.64
N GLU A 251 -10.05 11.38 -5.05
CA GLU A 251 -9.56 11.54 -3.69
C GLU A 251 -8.30 12.41 -3.60
N HIS A 252 -7.77 12.86 -4.74
CA HIS A 252 -6.57 13.70 -4.83
C HIS A 252 -5.36 13.08 -4.11
N LEU A 253 -5.17 11.75 -4.25
CA LEU A 253 -4.08 11.05 -3.58
C LEU A 253 -2.72 11.57 -4.04
N GLY A 254 -1.81 11.74 -3.10
CA GLY A 254 -0.46 12.27 -3.36
C GLY A 254 -0.39 13.79 -3.63
N GLN A 255 -1.50 14.51 -3.55
CA GLN A 255 -1.54 15.97 -3.78
C GLN A 255 -1.45 16.78 -2.48
N GLY A 256 -1.55 16.12 -1.33
CA GLY A 256 -1.45 16.72 -0.01
C GLY A 256 -0.01 17.03 0.44
N LYS A 257 0.14 17.40 1.71
CA LYS A 257 1.45 17.58 2.36
C LYS A 257 2.05 16.23 2.79
N GLU A 258 1.22 15.35 3.26
CA GLU A 258 1.60 14.03 3.75
C GLU A 258 1.65 13.02 2.60
N THR A 259 2.30 11.89 2.84
CA THR A 259 2.28 10.75 1.94
C THR A 259 0.92 10.06 2.01
N ASP A 260 0.28 9.78 0.88
CA ASP A 260 -0.92 8.95 0.81
C ASP A 260 -0.58 7.53 0.32
N MET A 261 -1.49 6.59 0.50
CA MET A 261 -1.31 5.21 0.08
C MET A 261 -2.55 4.69 -0.66
N LEU A 262 -2.31 4.06 -1.81
CA LEU A 262 -3.31 3.31 -2.57
C LEU A 262 -2.89 1.85 -2.64
N THR A 263 -3.72 0.92 -2.14
CA THR A 263 -3.50 -0.51 -2.30
C THR A 263 -4.40 -1.05 -3.39
N VAL A 264 -3.81 -1.73 -4.35
CA VAL A 264 -4.51 -2.30 -5.52
C VAL A 264 -4.19 -3.78 -5.60
N SER A 265 -5.20 -4.64 -5.71
CA SER A 265 -4.98 -6.07 -5.91
C SER A 265 -5.68 -6.57 -7.17
N ILE A 266 -4.90 -7.16 -8.06
CA ILE A 266 -5.37 -7.77 -9.30
C ILE A 266 -5.82 -9.19 -8.99
N SER A 267 -7.13 -9.37 -8.88
CA SER A 267 -7.76 -10.65 -8.50
C SER A 267 -7.97 -11.60 -9.67
N SER A 268 -8.04 -11.09 -10.90
CA SER A 268 -8.35 -11.90 -12.09
C SER A 268 -7.24 -12.88 -12.46
N THR A 269 -5.99 -12.55 -12.18
CA THR A 269 -4.86 -13.47 -12.37
C THR A 269 -5.00 -14.76 -11.58
N ASP A 270 -5.51 -14.67 -10.34
CA ASP A 270 -5.80 -15.83 -9.50
C ASP A 270 -7.04 -16.59 -9.97
N ALA A 271 -8.14 -15.90 -10.25
CA ALA A 271 -9.37 -16.54 -10.68
C ALA A 271 -9.21 -17.32 -12.00
N ILE A 272 -8.48 -16.72 -12.96
CA ILE A 272 -8.13 -17.36 -14.23
C ILE A 272 -7.13 -18.50 -14.01
N GLY A 273 -6.12 -18.30 -13.15
CA GLY A 273 -5.12 -19.31 -12.83
C GLY A 273 -5.69 -20.57 -12.15
N HIS A 274 -6.77 -20.43 -11.37
CA HIS A 274 -7.51 -21.55 -10.79
C HIS A 274 -8.36 -22.31 -11.82
N GLN A 275 -8.84 -21.63 -12.84
CA GLN A 275 -9.75 -22.22 -13.84
C GLN A 275 -9.02 -22.83 -15.02
N TYR A 276 -7.86 -22.28 -15.40
CA TYR A 276 -7.14 -22.65 -16.61
C TYR A 276 -5.71 -23.10 -16.30
N SER A 277 -5.02 -23.61 -17.30
CA SER A 277 -3.62 -24.07 -17.18
C SER A 277 -2.67 -22.90 -16.90
N THR A 278 -1.64 -23.15 -16.08
CA THR A 278 -0.61 -22.18 -15.70
C THR A 278 0.16 -21.55 -16.88
N ARG A 279 0.14 -22.15 -18.06
CA ARG A 279 0.72 -21.63 -19.30
C ARG A 279 -0.26 -21.71 -20.47
N GLY A 280 -1.56 -21.81 -20.17
CA GLY A 280 -2.62 -21.78 -21.14
C GLY A 280 -2.83 -20.38 -21.72
N LYS A 281 -3.61 -20.30 -22.78
CA LYS A 281 -3.91 -19.05 -23.49
C LYS A 281 -4.55 -18.01 -22.57
N GLU A 282 -5.50 -18.40 -21.74
CA GLU A 282 -6.24 -17.50 -20.85
C GLU A 282 -5.32 -16.90 -19.79
N ASN A 283 -4.38 -17.72 -19.28
CA ASN A 283 -3.37 -17.24 -18.35
C ASN A 283 -2.39 -16.28 -19.02
N HIS A 284 -1.93 -16.57 -20.21
CA HIS A 284 -1.12 -15.66 -21.03
C HIS A 284 -1.85 -14.33 -21.24
N ASP A 285 -3.08 -14.38 -21.73
CA ASP A 285 -3.87 -13.20 -22.11
C ASP A 285 -4.12 -12.26 -20.91
N VAL A 286 -4.34 -12.78 -19.70
CA VAL A 286 -4.54 -11.96 -18.51
C VAL A 286 -3.25 -11.22 -18.11
N TYR A 287 -2.07 -11.83 -18.30
CA TYR A 287 -0.79 -11.14 -18.03
C TYR A 287 -0.46 -10.10 -19.10
N MET A 288 -0.83 -10.33 -20.35
CA MET A 288 -0.72 -9.31 -21.40
C MET A 288 -1.65 -8.12 -21.13
N GLN A 289 -2.88 -8.39 -20.66
CA GLN A 289 -3.78 -7.32 -20.26
C GLN A 289 -3.25 -6.56 -19.04
N LEU A 290 -2.74 -7.28 -18.02
CA LEU A 290 -2.11 -6.67 -16.86
C LEU A 290 -0.96 -5.72 -17.26
N ASP A 291 -0.05 -6.19 -18.11
CA ASP A 291 1.08 -5.40 -18.58
C ASP A 291 0.66 -4.13 -19.33
N LYS A 292 -0.38 -4.25 -20.15
CA LYS A 292 -0.95 -3.13 -20.91
C LYS A 292 -1.60 -2.09 -19.99
N ASP A 293 -2.38 -2.54 -19.00
CA ASP A 293 -3.10 -1.63 -18.10
C ASP A 293 -2.17 -1.00 -17.05
N LEU A 294 -1.04 -1.65 -16.75
CA LEU A 294 0.02 -1.13 -15.88
C LEU A 294 0.90 -0.07 -16.56
N ALA A 295 0.98 -0.06 -17.89
CA ALA A 295 1.82 0.84 -18.69
C ALA A 295 1.28 2.28 -18.74
#